data_e5d28bd935276e6c0b116a98a739e5bd
#
_entry.id   e5d28bd935276e6c0b116a98a739e5bd
#
_cell.length_a   1.000
_cell.length_b   1.000
_cell.length_c   1.000
_cell.angle_alpha   90.00
_cell.angle_beta   90.00
_cell.angle_gamma   90.00
#
_symmetry.space_group_name_H-M   'P 1'
#
loop_
_entity.id
_entity.type
_entity.pdbx_description
1 polymer ?
#
loop_
_entity_poly.entity_id
_entity_poly.type
_entity_poly.pdbx_seq_one_letter_code
_entity_poly.pdbx_strand_id
1 'polypeptide(L)'
;MQLSRRAFVKVAGVGIAGTTIAGCGALLFDKNLPDWLKAPQPVATRDQVRHVLNRLSFGPHPGQIEEVQHMGLTTYLNQQLDPASINDVLAEQHMGDYVTLNMSPARLLRSNIDVQVAIDELDTMSLHRALYSKRQLHEVMVNFWSEHLSIWHKKDQCPYLKIFDDRDVIRHHALDTFPALLHASAKSPAMLDYLDNVVSDKDHPNENYARELLELHTLGVGHYSERDVKEVARCFTGWTMGYDDNERLGTFIFNPDLHDDGPKIVLGHALPPGGGIKDGERVLDMLATHPATAYRVCQKLCHRFVSDDPPEALVKKLAQQFLTTHGDIKATLLSLFNTSEFLTAPPKFKRPYEYLLSLY
;
A
#
# COMPACT_ATOMS: atom_id res chain seq x y z
N MET A 1 -8.57 -12.44 -14.01
CA MET A 1 -9.96 -12.96 -13.93
C MET A 1 -10.53 -12.45 -12.62
N GLN A 2 -11.36 -11.42 -12.67
CA GLN A 2 -11.98 -10.86 -11.45
C GLN A 2 -12.99 -11.87 -10.91
N LEU A 3 -12.74 -12.37 -9.71
CA LEU A 3 -13.77 -13.11 -8.98
C LEU A 3 -14.90 -12.12 -8.63
N SER A 4 -16.08 -12.33 -9.16
CA SER A 4 -17.25 -11.51 -8.84
C SER A 4 -17.59 -11.59 -7.35
N ARG A 5 -18.20 -10.54 -6.77
CA ARG A 5 -18.70 -10.53 -5.37
C ARG A 5 -19.54 -11.76 -5.04
N ARG A 6 -20.24 -12.33 -6.04
CA ARG A 6 -21.01 -13.58 -5.92
C ARG A 6 -20.15 -14.82 -5.74
N ALA A 7 -18.95 -14.86 -6.33
CA ALA A 7 -18.03 -15.98 -6.16
C ALA A 7 -17.43 -16.00 -4.74
N PHE A 8 -17.13 -14.84 -4.18
CA PHE A 8 -16.56 -14.70 -2.82
C PHE A 8 -17.56 -15.13 -1.72
N VAL A 9 -18.81 -14.68 -1.81
CA VAL A 9 -19.89 -15.07 -0.85
C VAL A 9 -20.12 -16.58 -0.84
N LYS A 10 -19.91 -17.25 -1.96
CA LYS A 10 -20.08 -18.70 -2.06
C LYS A 10 -18.95 -19.50 -1.40
N VAL A 11 -17.71 -18.97 -1.38
CA VAL A 11 -16.56 -19.62 -0.73
C VAL A 11 -16.61 -19.50 0.79
N ALA A 12 -17.04 -18.36 1.30
CA ALA A 12 -17.20 -18.14 2.75
C ALA A 12 -18.31 -19.01 3.40
N GLY A 13 -19.27 -19.49 2.61
CA GLY A 13 -20.39 -20.32 3.10
C GLY A 13 -20.07 -21.79 3.38
N VAL A 14 -18.89 -22.29 3.03
CA VAL A 14 -18.55 -23.71 3.19
C VAL A 14 -18.10 -24.08 4.62
N GLY A 15 -17.88 -23.11 5.48
CA GLY A 15 -17.41 -23.34 6.86
C GLY A 15 -18.48 -23.42 7.96
N ILE A 16 -19.78 -23.27 7.64
CA ILE A 16 -20.85 -23.29 8.65
C ILE A 16 -21.77 -24.49 8.38
N ALA A 17 -21.71 -25.46 9.26
CA ALA A 17 -22.62 -26.59 9.27
C ALA A 17 -24.07 -26.14 9.57
N GLY A 18 -24.97 -26.34 8.62
CA GLY A 18 -26.38 -26.50 8.90
C GLY A 18 -27.32 -25.31 8.77
N THR A 19 -27.26 -24.51 7.69
CA THR A 19 -28.45 -23.82 7.19
C THR A 19 -28.40 -23.74 5.65
N THR A 20 -29.39 -24.30 4.99
CA THR A 20 -29.55 -24.34 3.55
C THR A 20 -29.78 -22.93 3.00
N ILE A 21 -28.73 -22.31 2.42
CA ILE A 21 -28.89 -21.15 1.55
C ILE A 21 -28.67 -21.63 0.12
N ALA A 22 -29.69 -21.58 -0.69
CA ALA A 22 -29.65 -21.89 -2.11
C ALA A 22 -28.66 -20.94 -2.81
N GLY A 23 -27.49 -21.44 -3.15
CA GLY A 23 -26.43 -20.66 -3.81
C GLY A 23 -25.02 -21.25 -3.69
N CYS A 24 -24.79 -22.16 -2.77
CA CYS A 24 -23.45 -22.73 -2.51
C CYS A 24 -22.98 -23.78 -3.49
N GLY A 25 -23.86 -24.34 -4.32
CA GLY A 25 -23.55 -25.51 -5.15
C GLY A 25 -22.64 -25.28 -6.35
N ALA A 26 -22.52 -24.03 -6.83
CA ALA A 26 -21.81 -23.77 -8.09
C ALA A 26 -20.28 -23.58 -7.96
N LEU A 27 -19.76 -23.36 -6.74
CA LEU A 27 -18.31 -23.19 -6.52
C LEU A 27 -17.58 -24.47 -6.15
N LEU A 28 -18.31 -25.52 -5.70
CA LEU A 28 -17.70 -26.81 -5.38
C LEU A 28 -17.15 -27.53 -6.62
N PHE A 29 -17.49 -27.05 -7.82
CA PHE A 29 -17.06 -27.60 -9.09
C PHE A 29 -16.16 -26.70 -9.93
N ASP A 30 -15.70 -25.54 -9.36
CA ASP A 30 -14.77 -24.70 -10.08
C ASP A 30 -13.37 -25.33 -10.07
N LYS A 31 -12.96 -25.84 -11.23
CA LYS A 31 -11.64 -26.47 -11.45
C LYS A 31 -10.46 -25.52 -11.24
N ASN A 32 -10.72 -24.22 -11.12
CA ASN A 32 -9.70 -23.17 -10.94
C ASN A 32 -9.54 -22.73 -9.47
N LEU A 33 -10.26 -23.36 -8.52
CA LEU A 33 -10.02 -23.10 -7.11
C LEU A 33 -8.59 -23.52 -6.74
N PRO A 34 -7.84 -22.69 -6.04
CA PRO A 34 -6.54 -23.06 -5.50
C PRO A 34 -6.64 -24.36 -4.69
N ASP A 35 -5.63 -25.23 -4.77
CA ASP A 35 -5.68 -26.56 -4.16
C ASP A 35 -5.91 -26.52 -2.65
N TRP A 36 -5.47 -25.46 -1.97
CA TRP A 36 -5.68 -25.24 -0.54
C TRP A 36 -7.15 -24.98 -0.15
N LEU A 37 -8.02 -24.61 -1.12
CA LEU A 37 -9.48 -24.47 -0.91
C LEU A 37 -10.28 -25.73 -1.23
N LYS A 38 -9.66 -26.73 -1.88
CA LYS A 38 -10.36 -27.93 -2.38
C LYS A 38 -10.48 -29.04 -1.34
N ALA A 39 -9.64 -29.05 -0.32
CA ALA A 39 -9.61 -30.08 0.71
C ALA A 39 -9.93 -29.52 2.10
N PRO A 40 -10.52 -30.30 3.02
CA PRO A 40 -10.61 -29.93 4.42
C PRO A 40 -9.20 -29.65 4.93
N GLN A 41 -8.94 -28.40 5.34
CA GLN A 41 -7.65 -28.06 5.89
C GLN A 41 -7.50 -28.70 7.26
N PRO A 42 -6.35 -29.33 7.58
CA PRO A 42 -6.08 -29.78 8.94
C PRO A 42 -6.16 -28.58 9.88
N VAL A 43 -6.68 -28.82 11.07
CA VAL A 43 -6.72 -27.78 12.12
C VAL A 43 -5.29 -27.28 12.35
N ALA A 44 -5.08 -25.99 12.16
CA ALA A 44 -3.75 -25.39 12.33
C ALA A 44 -3.27 -25.56 13.77
N THR A 45 -2.02 -25.95 13.93
CA THR A 45 -1.41 -26.05 15.24
C THR A 45 -1.28 -24.66 15.90
N ARG A 46 -1.20 -24.65 17.23
CA ARG A 46 -0.99 -23.40 18.00
C ARG A 46 0.24 -22.63 17.49
N ASP A 47 1.31 -23.34 17.13
CA ASP A 47 2.56 -22.72 16.65
C ASP A 47 2.40 -22.14 15.23
N GLN A 48 1.65 -22.79 14.36
CA GLN A 48 1.32 -22.24 13.04
C GLN A 48 0.49 -20.96 13.16
N VAL A 49 -0.53 -20.94 14.03
CA VAL A 49 -1.34 -19.74 14.28
C VAL A 49 -0.47 -18.61 14.86
N ARG A 50 0.36 -18.93 15.86
CA ARG A 50 1.31 -17.95 16.44
C ARG A 50 2.25 -17.39 15.37
N HIS A 51 2.78 -18.25 14.50
CA HIS A 51 3.64 -17.83 13.39
C HIS A 51 2.94 -16.81 12.49
N VAL A 52 1.73 -17.13 12.02
CA VAL A 52 0.97 -16.24 11.13
C VAL A 52 0.62 -14.93 11.83
N LEU A 53 0.13 -14.96 13.06
CA LEU A 53 -0.17 -13.75 13.82
C LEU A 53 1.04 -12.83 13.99
N ASN A 54 2.21 -13.39 14.31
CA ASN A 54 3.45 -12.61 14.43
C ASN A 54 3.93 -12.00 13.10
N ARG A 55 3.45 -12.48 11.95
CA ARG A 55 3.80 -11.96 10.63
C ARG A 55 2.79 -10.93 10.11
N LEU A 56 1.50 -11.18 10.34
CA LEU A 56 0.41 -10.38 9.81
C LEU A 56 -0.09 -9.29 10.77
N SER A 57 0.43 -9.26 11.99
CA SER A 57 0.08 -8.27 13.01
C SER A 57 1.32 -7.72 13.72
N PHE A 58 1.13 -6.75 14.58
CA PHE A 58 2.18 -6.25 15.47
C PHE A 58 2.41 -7.15 16.68
N GLY A 59 1.58 -8.16 16.86
CA GLY A 59 1.67 -9.20 17.89
C GLY A 59 0.28 -9.73 18.27
N PRO A 60 0.16 -11.00 18.66
CA PRO A 60 -1.12 -11.54 19.09
C PRO A 60 -1.50 -10.97 20.48
N HIS A 61 -2.75 -10.53 20.63
CA HIS A 61 -3.30 -10.20 21.94
C HIS A 61 -3.68 -11.46 22.74
N PRO A 62 -3.87 -11.35 24.05
CA PRO A 62 -4.29 -12.48 24.87
C PRO A 62 -5.57 -13.14 24.36
N GLY A 63 -5.55 -14.47 24.18
CA GLY A 63 -6.68 -15.25 23.68
C GLY A 63 -6.81 -15.32 22.15
N GLN A 64 -6.09 -14.49 21.38
CA GLN A 64 -6.24 -14.44 19.92
C GLN A 64 -5.77 -15.73 19.23
N ILE A 65 -4.78 -16.41 19.76
CA ILE A 65 -4.32 -17.70 19.19
C ILE A 65 -5.45 -18.71 19.22
N GLU A 66 -6.15 -18.84 20.33
CA GLU A 66 -7.30 -19.72 20.52
C GLU A 66 -8.46 -19.31 19.60
N GLU A 67 -8.76 -18.02 19.52
CA GLU A 67 -9.78 -17.46 18.63
C GLU A 67 -9.50 -17.85 17.16
N VAL A 68 -8.29 -17.64 16.68
CA VAL A 68 -7.91 -17.96 15.29
C VAL A 68 -7.85 -19.47 15.05
N GLN A 69 -7.48 -20.28 16.05
CA GLN A 69 -7.58 -21.74 15.94
C GLN A 69 -9.02 -22.19 15.75
N HIS A 70 -9.97 -21.63 16.51
CA HIS A 70 -11.40 -21.95 16.36
C HIS A 70 -11.99 -21.44 15.03
N MET A 71 -11.62 -20.25 14.62
CA MET A 71 -12.03 -19.65 13.34
C MET A 71 -11.48 -20.41 12.14
N GLY A 72 -10.28 -20.93 12.26
CA GLY A 72 -9.50 -21.52 11.18
C GLY A 72 -8.61 -20.50 10.46
N LEU A 73 -7.37 -20.89 10.22
CA LEU A 73 -6.33 -20.00 9.69
C LEU A 73 -6.68 -19.42 8.31
N THR A 74 -7.30 -20.24 7.43
CA THR A 74 -7.74 -19.78 6.11
C THR A 74 -8.82 -18.69 6.22
N THR A 75 -9.77 -18.84 7.14
CA THR A 75 -10.81 -17.84 7.38
C THR A 75 -10.18 -16.54 7.89
N TYR A 76 -9.26 -16.62 8.84
CA TYR A 76 -8.52 -15.47 9.35
C TYR A 76 -7.75 -14.73 8.24
N LEU A 77 -7.00 -15.45 7.41
CA LEU A 77 -6.26 -14.86 6.29
C LEU A 77 -7.18 -14.12 5.31
N ASN A 78 -8.30 -14.73 4.93
CA ASN A 78 -9.26 -14.12 4.03
C ASN A 78 -9.91 -12.86 4.63
N GLN A 79 -10.24 -12.87 5.92
CA GLN A 79 -10.74 -11.69 6.61
C GLN A 79 -9.72 -10.56 6.63
N GLN A 80 -8.47 -10.86 6.96
CA GLN A 80 -7.41 -9.85 6.99
C GLN A 80 -7.11 -9.25 5.61
N LEU A 81 -7.26 -10.01 4.54
CA LEU A 81 -7.15 -9.52 3.16
C LEU A 81 -8.39 -8.74 2.69
N ASP A 82 -9.50 -8.80 3.42
CA ASP A 82 -10.69 -7.99 3.17
C ASP A 82 -11.05 -7.15 4.41
N PRO A 83 -10.30 -6.07 4.70
CA PRO A 83 -10.49 -5.27 5.90
C PRO A 83 -11.89 -4.65 6.01
N ALA A 84 -12.60 -4.46 4.90
CA ALA A 84 -13.98 -3.97 4.90
C ALA A 84 -14.97 -4.96 5.54
N SER A 85 -14.65 -6.25 5.57
CA SER A 85 -15.46 -7.29 6.23
C SER A 85 -15.29 -7.31 7.76
N ILE A 86 -14.28 -6.63 8.29
CA ILE A 86 -13.94 -6.63 9.71
C ILE A 86 -14.62 -5.43 10.39
N ASN A 87 -15.42 -5.71 11.41
CA ASN A 87 -15.99 -4.67 12.27
C ASN A 87 -14.91 -4.10 13.20
N ASP A 88 -14.54 -2.86 13.00
CA ASP A 88 -13.45 -2.16 13.71
C ASP A 88 -13.92 -0.87 14.40
N VAL A 89 -15.20 -0.81 14.75
CA VAL A 89 -15.88 0.37 15.34
C VAL A 89 -15.12 0.94 16.54
N LEU A 90 -14.53 0.11 17.38
CA LEU A 90 -13.80 0.59 18.56
C LEU A 90 -12.55 1.39 18.19
N ALA A 91 -11.79 0.93 17.20
CA ALA A 91 -10.65 1.69 16.69
C ALA A 91 -11.09 2.96 15.93
N GLU A 92 -12.24 2.89 15.23
CA GLU A 92 -12.80 4.02 14.48
C GLU A 92 -13.41 5.10 15.38
N GLN A 93 -13.99 4.75 16.53
CA GLN A 93 -14.58 5.71 17.47
C GLN A 93 -13.53 6.70 18.00
N HIS A 94 -12.33 6.26 18.31
CA HIS A 94 -11.24 7.13 18.74
C HIS A 94 -10.76 8.11 17.67
N MET A 95 -11.07 7.86 16.38
CA MET A 95 -10.77 8.79 15.28
C MET A 95 -11.53 10.11 15.40
N GLY A 96 -12.74 10.08 15.99
CA GLY A 96 -13.56 11.29 16.19
C GLY A 96 -12.94 12.31 17.14
N ASP A 97 -12.02 11.87 17.99
CA ASP A 97 -11.39 12.71 19.02
C ASP A 97 -10.25 13.60 18.43
N TYR A 98 -9.74 13.26 17.23
CA TYR A 98 -8.63 13.98 16.61
C TYR A 98 -9.13 15.04 15.64
N VAL A 99 -8.78 16.29 15.93
CA VAL A 99 -9.30 17.45 15.18
C VAL A 99 -8.68 17.55 13.79
N THR A 100 -7.34 17.44 13.69
CA THR A 100 -6.62 17.66 12.44
C THR A 100 -6.86 16.55 11.42
N LEU A 101 -7.00 15.30 11.88
CA LEU A 101 -7.20 14.14 11.02
C LEU A 101 -8.54 14.16 10.27
N ASN A 102 -9.52 14.92 10.79
CA ASN A 102 -10.87 15.06 10.21
C ASN A 102 -11.04 16.33 9.37
N MET A 103 -10.02 17.16 9.24
CA MET A 103 -10.06 18.37 8.44
C MET A 103 -9.84 18.08 6.94
N SER A 104 -10.29 19.04 6.09
CA SER A 104 -9.82 19.12 4.71
C SER A 104 -8.45 19.80 4.66
N PRO A 105 -7.63 19.60 3.59
CA PRO A 105 -6.35 20.26 3.43
C PRO A 105 -6.45 21.77 3.58
N ALA A 106 -7.39 22.39 2.85
CA ALA A 106 -7.59 23.83 2.89
C ALA A 106 -7.96 24.36 4.30
N ARG A 107 -8.76 23.62 5.05
CA ARG A 107 -9.13 24.00 6.42
C ARG A 107 -7.94 23.88 7.37
N LEU A 108 -7.17 22.84 7.27
CA LEU A 108 -5.99 22.63 8.14
C LEU A 108 -4.91 23.67 7.87
N LEU A 109 -4.57 23.89 6.60
CA LEU A 109 -3.54 24.86 6.21
C LEU A 109 -3.90 26.32 6.55
N ARG A 110 -5.19 26.67 6.62
CA ARG A 110 -5.67 27.98 7.10
C ARG A 110 -5.80 28.07 8.61
N SER A 111 -5.74 26.95 9.29
CA SER A 111 -5.90 26.95 10.75
C SER A 111 -4.66 27.53 11.42
N ASN A 112 -4.84 28.04 12.63
CA ASN A 112 -3.73 28.44 13.51
C ASN A 112 -3.32 27.26 14.42
N ILE A 113 -3.62 26.01 14.03
CA ILE A 113 -3.24 24.83 14.79
C ILE A 113 -1.73 24.67 14.71
N ASP A 114 -1.11 24.49 15.87
CA ASP A 114 0.33 24.21 15.94
C ASP A 114 0.66 22.94 15.16
N VAL A 115 1.72 22.99 14.37
CA VAL A 115 2.21 21.86 13.57
C VAL A 115 2.48 20.64 14.43
N GLN A 116 2.94 20.82 15.67
CA GLN A 116 3.20 19.70 16.58
C GLN A 116 1.91 18.95 16.95
N VAL A 117 0.79 19.65 17.06
CA VAL A 117 -0.52 18.99 17.28
C VAL A 117 -0.89 18.07 16.12
N ALA A 118 -0.66 18.52 14.89
CA ALA A 118 -0.93 17.70 13.70
C ALA A 118 -0.05 16.44 13.65
N ILE A 119 1.23 16.57 14.00
CA ILE A 119 2.18 15.45 14.08
C ILE A 119 1.77 14.49 15.20
N ASP A 120 1.51 15.01 16.41
CA ASP A 120 1.18 14.19 17.58
C ASP A 120 -0.13 13.43 17.38
N GLU A 121 -1.13 14.04 16.75
CA GLU A 121 -2.39 13.36 16.43
C GLU A 121 -2.17 12.23 15.44
N LEU A 122 -1.37 12.44 14.36
CA LEU A 122 -1.09 11.41 13.37
C LEU A 122 -0.29 10.25 13.98
N ASP A 123 0.75 10.54 14.76
CA ASP A 123 1.58 9.53 15.44
C ASP A 123 0.75 8.73 16.45
N THR A 124 -0.03 9.42 17.30
CA THR A 124 -0.90 8.77 18.31
C THR A 124 -1.96 7.90 17.64
N MET A 125 -2.57 8.37 16.55
CA MET A 125 -3.55 7.59 15.81
C MET A 125 -2.93 6.35 15.19
N SER A 126 -1.72 6.47 14.61
CA SER A 126 -1.01 5.33 14.02
C SER A 126 -0.69 4.26 15.07
N LEU A 127 -0.22 4.67 16.26
CA LEU A 127 0.00 3.78 17.39
C LEU A 127 -1.32 3.13 17.87
N HIS A 128 -2.37 3.93 18.00
CA HIS A 128 -3.67 3.45 18.45
C HIS A 128 -4.24 2.37 17.51
N ARG A 129 -4.16 2.60 16.19
CA ARG A 129 -4.59 1.61 15.19
C ARG A 129 -3.74 0.35 15.23
N ALA A 130 -2.44 0.48 15.35
CA ALA A 130 -1.53 -0.67 15.44
C ALA A 130 -1.83 -1.54 16.67
N LEU A 131 -2.26 -0.94 17.80
CA LEU A 131 -2.60 -1.65 19.06
C LEU A 131 -4.01 -2.24 19.05
N TYR A 132 -5.00 -1.49 18.58
CA TYR A 132 -6.41 -1.82 18.84
C TYR A 132 -7.23 -2.19 17.61
N SER A 133 -6.75 -1.89 16.40
CA SER A 133 -7.47 -2.28 15.17
C SER A 133 -7.50 -3.80 15.03
N LYS A 134 -8.66 -4.34 14.67
CA LYS A 134 -8.80 -5.74 14.27
C LYS A 134 -8.33 -5.99 12.84
N ARG A 135 -8.11 -4.93 12.06
CA ARG A 135 -7.62 -4.95 10.66
C ARG A 135 -6.09 -4.99 10.63
N GLN A 136 -5.47 -5.90 11.37
CA GLN A 136 -4.04 -5.90 11.66
C GLN A 136 -3.17 -5.97 10.40
N LEU A 137 -3.49 -6.81 9.42
CA LEU A 137 -2.74 -6.87 8.16
C LEU A 137 -2.81 -5.53 7.40
N HIS A 138 -3.95 -4.85 7.44
CA HIS A 138 -4.09 -3.53 6.83
C HIS A 138 -3.13 -2.52 7.50
N GLU A 139 -3.07 -2.49 8.83
CA GLU A 139 -2.15 -1.59 9.55
C GLU A 139 -0.67 -1.93 9.30
N VAL A 140 -0.34 -3.21 9.19
CA VAL A 140 1.01 -3.68 8.79
C VAL A 140 1.35 -3.21 7.38
N MET A 141 0.40 -3.26 6.44
CA MET A 141 0.62 -2.80 5.07
C MET A 141 0.66 -1.28 4.97
N VAL A 142 -0.11 -0.55 5.78
CA VAL A 142 0.01 0.91 5.91
C VAL A 142 1.43 1.28 6.36
N ASN A 143 1.94 0.65 7.40
CA ASN A 143 3.32 0.87 7.85
C ASN A 143 4.34 0.52 6.75
N PHE A 144 4.17 -0.61 6.05
CA PHE A 144 5.03 -1.04 4.95
C PHE A 144 5.08 0.00 3.81
N TRP A 145 3.95 0.51 3.37
CA TRP A 145 3.88 1.49 2.29
C TRP A 145 4.32 2.88 2.72
N SER A 146 4.07 3.28 3.99
CA SER A 146 4.60 4.53 4.55
C SER A 146 6.12 4.55 4.61
N GLU A 147 6.77 3.39 4.78
CA GLU A 147 8.23 3.26 4.69
C GLU A 147 8.73 3.21 3.24
N HIS A 148 7.97 2.58 2.34
CA HIS A 148 8.34 2.47 0.92
C HIS A 148 8.23 3.80 0.18
N LEU A 149 7.17 4.58 0.46
CA LEU A 149 6.88 5.91 -0.08
C LEU A 149 7.12 6.96 1.00
N SER A 150 8.31 6.94 1.59
CA SER A 150 8.64 7.68 2.79
C SER A 150 8.63 9.20 2.56
N ILE A 151 7.99 9.92 3.47
CA ILE A 151 7.95 11.39 3.52
C ILE A 151 8.40 11.82 4.91
N TRP A 152 9.44 12.66 4.98
CA TRP A 152 9.86 13.25 6.23
C TRP A 152 8.94 14.39 6.62
N HIS A 153 8.19 14.20 7.70
CA HIS A 153 7.13 15.11 8.13
C HIS A 153 7.62 16.50 8.60
N LYS A 154 8.93 16.72 8.81
CA LYS A 154 9.45 18.03 9.27
C LYS A 154 9.94 18.95 8.13
N LYS A 155 9.66 18.61 6.87
CA LYS A 155 10.00 19.44 5.73
C LYS A 155 8.78 20.28 5.31
N ASP A 156 8.98 21.58 5.14
CA ASP A 156 8.06 22.58 4.56
C ASP A 156 6.60 22.42 5.04
N GLN A 157 5.66 22.10 4.14
CA GLN A 157 4.24 21.88 4.46
C GLN A 157 3.93 20.42 4.84
N CYS A 158 4.91 19.51 4.74
CA CYS A 158 4.72 18.09 5.02
C CYS A 158 4.10 17.78 6.39
N PRO A 159 4.36 18.55 7.49
CA PRO A 159 3.71 18.29 8.78
C PRO A 159 2.19 18.22 8.70
N TYR A 160 1.58 19.09 7.90
CA TYR A 160 0.13 19.10 7.69
C TYR A 160 -0.32 18.17 6.56
N LEU A 161 0.44 18.14 5.46
CA LEU A 161 0.09 17.38 4.26
C LEU A 161 0.21 15.87 4.46
N LYS A 162 1.09 15.40 5.37
CA LYS A 162 1.29 13.98 5.66
C LYS A 162 0.01 13.30 6.21
N ILE A 163 -0.87 14.05 6.88
CA ILE A 163 -2.17 13.55 7.34
C ILE A 163 -3.00 13.05 6.15
N PHE A 164 -3.03 13.83 5.07
CA PHE A 164 -3.81 13.49 3.87
C PHE A 164 -3.14 12.38 3.08
N ASP A 165 -1.82 12.36 3.04
CA ASP A 165 -1.05 11.26 2.45
C ASP A 165 -1.31 9.93 3.17
N ASP A 166 -1.27 9.92 4.51
CA ASP A 166 -1.61 8.71 5.29
C ASP A 166 -3.04 8.26 5.02
N ARG A 167 -4.02 9.19 5.13
CA ARG A 167 -5.44 8.88 5.07
C ARG A 167 -5.91 8.51 3.66
N ASP A 168 -5.58 9.34 2.68
CA ASP A 168 -6.20 9.32 1.35
C ASP A 168 -5.34 8.57 0.32
N VAL A 169 -4.04 8.38 0.60
CA VAL A 169 -3.10 7.66 -0.27
C VAL A 169 -2.74 6.31 0.32
N ILE A 170 -1.99 6.32 1.41
CA ILE A 170 -1.40 5.08 1.94
C ILE A 170 -2.47 4.12 2.47
N ARG A 171 -3.33 4.58 3.37
CA ARG A 171 -4.40 3.73 3.96
C ARG A 171 -5.42 3.30 2.94
N HIS A 172 -5.80 4.21 2.06
CA HIS A 172 -6.81 3.92 1.05
C HIS A 172 -6.35 2.81 0.10
N HIS A 173 -5.07 2.81 -0.29
CA HIS A 173 -4.50 1.90 -1.26
C HIS A 173 -3.62 0.78 -0.67
N ALA A 174 -3.54 0.63 0.66
CA ALA A 174 -2.63 -0.32 1.31
C ALA A 174 -2.82 -1.78 0.86
N LEU A 175 -4.03 -2.17 0.49
CA LEU A 175 -4.40 -3.49 -0.02
C LEU A 175 -5.12 -3.41 -1.38
N ASP A 176 -4.91 -2.37 -2.16
CA ASP A 176 -5.44 -2.19 -3.51
C ASP A 176 -4.44 -2.70 -4.57
N THR A 177 -4.30 -2.02 -5.69
CA THR A 177 -3.27 -2.30 -6.69
C THR A 177 -2.09 -1.36 -6.54
N PHE A 178 -0.89 -1.83 -6.83
CA PHE A 178 0.32 -0.99 -6.80
C PHE A 178 0.25 0.19 -7.80
N PRO A 179 -0.27 0.03 -9.04
CA PRO A 179 -0.52 1.18 -9.91
C PRO A 179 -1.39 2.26 -9.25
N ALA A 180 -2.51 1.89 -8.62
CA ALA A 180 -3.38 2.85 -7.94
C ALA A 180 -2.66 3.59 -6.81
N LEU A 181 -1.90 2.86 -5.98
CA LEU A 181 -1.07 3.44 -4.92
C LEU A 181 -0.01 4.38 -5.48
N LEU A 182 0.71 3.98 -6.54
CA LEU A 182 1.76 4.79 -7.16
C LEU A 182 1.22 6.09 -7.75
N HIS A 183 0.10 6.02 -8.48
CA HIS A 183 -0.59 7.20 -9.02
C HIS A 183 -1.09 8.15 -7.91
N ALA A 184 -1.67 7.60 -6.85
CA ALA A 184 -2.13 8.39 -5.72
C ALA A 184 -0.96 9.08 -5.00
N SER A 185 0.15 8.36 -4.76
CA SER A 185 1.37 8.90 -4.17
C SER A 185 2.01 9.99 -5.03
N ALA A 186 2.08 9.79 -6.35
CA ALA A 186 2.65 10.78 -7.26
C ALA A 186 1.82 12.07 -7.34
N LYS A 187 0.53 12.00 -7.06
CA LYS A 187 -0.39 13.16 -6.95
C LYS A 187 -0.56 13.65 -5.51
N SER A 188 0.11 13.03 -4.53
CA SER A 188 0.05 13.48 -3.14
C SER A 188 0.76 14.83 -3.00
N PRO A 189 0.07 15.88 -2.51
CA PRO A 189 0.72 17.16 -2.22
C PRO A 189 1.90 17.02 -1.26
N ALA A 190 1.82 16.11 -0.29
CA ALA A 190 2.91 15.83 0.63
C ALA A 190 4.16 15.28 -0.09
N MET A 191 3.99 14.37 -1.07
CA MET A 191 5.10 13.82 -1.84
C MET A 191 5.70 14.85 -2.79
N LEU A 192 4.85 15.65 -3.44
CA LEU A 192 5.29 16.72 -4.34
C LEU A 192 6.07 17.81 -3.58
N ASP A 193 5.62 18.18 -2.37
CA ASP A 193 6.30 19.14 -1.49
C ASP A 193 7.60 18.54 -0.93
N TYR A 194 7.55 17.29 -0.48
CA TYR A 194 8.73 16.60 0.08
C TYR A 194 9.89 16.48 -0.91
N LEU A 195 9.61 16.23 -2.17
CA LEU A 195 10.62 16.06 -3.22
C LEU A 195 10.79 17.30 -4.11
N ASP A 196 10.26 18.47 -3.68
CA ASP A 196 10.36 19.77 -4.35
C ASP A 196 9.76 19.80 -5.77
N ASN A 197 8.87 18.85 -6.11
CA ASN A 197 8.24 18.86 -7.44
C ASN A 197 7.20 19.97 -7.60
N VAL A 198 6.70 20.54 -6.49
CA VAL A 198 5.75 21.65 -6.50
C VAL A 198 6.25 22.89 -7.25
N VAL A 199 7.58 23.03 -7.37
CA VAL A 199 8.23 24.15 -8.10
C VAL A 199 8.85 23.71 -9.44
N SER A 200 8.60 22.47 -9.90
CA SER A 200 9.12 21.94 -11.15
C SER A 200 8.38 22.55 -12.34
N ASP A 201 9.11 23.20 -13.22
CA ASP A 201 8.59 23.80 -14.45
C ASP A 201 9.42 23.38 -15.69
N LYS A 202 8.95 23.76 -16.86
CA LYS A 202 9.58 23.43 -18.15
C LYS A 202 11.01 23.95 -18.33
N ASP A 203 11.36 25.02 -17.62
CA ASP A 203 12.69 25.63 -17.66
C ASP A 203 13.62 24.99 -16.63
N HIS A 204 13.06 24.46 -15.54
CA HIS A 204 13.76 23.85 -14.41
C HIS A 204 13.09 22.55 -13.96
N PRO A 205 13.16 21.45 -14.78
CA PRO A 205 12.60 20.17 -14.41
C PRO A 205 13.28 19.57 -13.17
N ASN A 206 12.51 19.04 -12.23
CA ASN A 206 13.03 18.50 -10.98
C ASN A 206 13.55 17.07 -11.14
N GLU A 207 14.87 16.93 -11.31
CA GLU A 207 15.53 15.62 -11.41
C GLU A 207 15.51 14.83 -10.08
N ASN A 208 15.41 15.48 -8.92
CA ASN A 208 15.36 14.79 -7.63
C ASN A 208 14.09 13.95 -7.52
N TYR A 209 12.92 14.54 -7.78
CA TYR A 209 11.66 13.78 -7.80
C TYR A 209 11.71 12.61 -8.78
N ALA A 210 12.20 12.85 -9.99
CA ALA A 210 12.30 11.82 -11.01
C ALA A 210 13.24 10.67 -10.59
N ARG A 211 14.36 10.98 -9.97
CA ARG A 211 15.33 9.99 -9.46
C ARG A 211 14.71 9.14 -8.36
N GLU A 212 14.08 9.75 -7.37
CA GLU A 212 13.44 9.03 -6.27
C GLU A 212 12.30 8.13 -6.77
N LEU A 213 11.51 8.60 -7.73
CA LEU A 213 10.46 7.80 -8.37
C LEU A 213 11.03 6.56 -9.06
N LEU A 214 12.12 6.71 -9.83
CA LEU A 214 12.78 5.61 -10.54
C LEU A 214 13.51 4.68 -9.58
N GLU A 215 14.24 5.22 -8.60
CA GLU A 215 15.15 4.45 -7.77
C GLU A 215 14.46 3.85 -6.53
N LEU A 216 13.78 4.68 -5.74
CA LEU A 216 13.23 4.24 -4.45
C LEU A 216 11.82 3.68 -4.57
N HIS A 217 10.98 4.32 -5.37
CA HIS A 217 9.57 3.98 -5.43
C HIS A 217 9.28 2.83 -6.42
N THR A 218 10.13 2.65 -7.48
CA THR A 218 9.83 1.68 -8.55
C THR A 218 11.03 0.78 -8.89
N LEU A 219 11.80 1.10 -9.91
CA LEU A 219 12.74 0.21 -10.60
C LEU A 219 13.91 -0.28 -9.73
N GLY A 220 14.47 0.60 -8.93
CA GLY A 220 15.75 0.39 -8.27
C GLY A 220 16.96 0.73 -9.13
N VAL A 221 18.13 0.82 -8.48
CA VAL A 221 19.42 1.13 -9.14
C VAL A 221 19.73 0.14 -10.28
N GLY A 222 20.26 0.66 -11.39
CA GLY A 222 20.74 -0.15 -12.51
C GLY A 222 19.68 -0.44 -13.59
N HIS A 223 18.45 0.03 -13.44
CA HIS A 223 17.36 -0.19 -14.39
C HIS A 223 16.93 1.07 -15.16
N TYR A 224 17.65 2.16 -14.99
CA TYR A 224 17.42 3.43 -15.68
C TYR A 224 18.76 4.15 -15.89
N SER A 225 18.80 5.14 -16.78
CA SER A 225 19.94 5.98 -17.07
C SER A 225 19.71 7.42 -16.59
N GLU A 226 20.79 8.23 -16.49
CA GLU A 226 20.67 9.68 -16.21
C GLU A 226 19.83 10.42 -17.25
N ARG A 227 19.80 9.91 -18.49
CA ARG A 227 18.89 10.44 -19.52
C ARG A 227 17.44 10.19 -19.16
N ASP A 228 17.11 8.98 -18.66
CA ASP A 228 15.75 8.67 -18.23
C ASP A 228 15.31 9.56 -17.07
N VAL A 229 16.21 9.85 -16.10
CA VAL A 229 15.92 10.80 -15.02
C VAL A 229 15.50 12.16 -15.56
N LYS A 230 16.25 12.72 -16.53
CA LYS A 230 15.93 14.01 -17.16
C LYS A 230 14.61 13.98 -17.92
N GLU A 231 14.38 12.93 -18.70
CA GLU A 231 13.14 12.79 -19.47
C GLU A 231 11.92 12.58 -18.56
N VAL A 232 12.06 11.81 -17.47
CA VAL A 232 11.02 11.65 -16.45
C VAL A 232 10.75 12.98 -15.74
N ALA A 233 11.79 13.73 -15.34
CA ALA A 233 11.62 15.06 -14.74
C ALA A 233 10.77 15.98 -15.61
N ARG A 234 11.02 16.02 -16.92
CA ARG A 234 10.23 16.77 -17.90
C ARG A 234 8.76 16.33 -17.93
N CYS A 235 8.48 15.03 -17.73
CA CYS A 235 7.11 14.50 -17.70
C CYS A 235 6.30 14.98 -16.49
N PHE A 236 6.97 15.34 -15.37
CA PHE A 236 6.32 15.77 -14.12
C PHE A 236 6.37 17.29 -13.90
N THR A 237 6.86 18.07 -14.85
CA THR A 237 6.77 19.53 -14.84
C THR A 237 5.30 19.97 -14.79
N GLY A 238 4.99 21.00 -14.02
CA GLY A 238 3.64 21.51 -13.81
C GLY A 238 2.74 20.66 -12.89
N TRP A 239 3.24 19.53 -12.36
CA TRP A 239 2.57 18.80 -11.29
C TRP A 239 2.86 19.51 -9.96
N THR A 240 1.84 20.14 -9.38
CA THR A 240 1.98 21.01 -8.21
C THR A 240 0.79 20.87 -7.28
N MET A 241 0.70 21.71 -6.26
CA MET A 241 -0.47 21.83 -5.40
C MET A 241 -1.06 23.24 -5.45
N GLY A 242 -2.31 23.39 -5.02
CA GLY A 242 -2.96 24.69 -4.88
C GLY A 242 -2.35 25.47 -3.73
N TYR A 243 -1.96 26.74 -4.04
CA TYR A 243 -1.44 27.71 -3.06
C TYR A 243 -2.43 28.85 -2.79
N ASP A 244 -3.41 29.03 -3.67
CA ASP A 244 -4.41 30.08 -3.51
C ASP A 244 -5.31 29.80 -2.30
N ASP A 245 -5.78 30.87 -1.66
CA ASP A 245 -6.73 30.78 -0.55
C ASP A 245 -8.15 30.44 -1.01
N ASN A 246 -8.30 29.25 -1.59
CA ASN A 246 -9.55 28.67 -2.09
C ASN A 246 -9.67 27.20 -1.66
N GLU A 247 -10.73 26.53 -2.08
CA GLU A 247 -10.98 25.12 -1.74
C GLU A 247 -9.90 24.14 -2.27
N ARG A 248 -9.06 24.58 -3.22
CA ARG A 248 -8.00 23.77 -3.80
C ARG A 248 -6.66 23.88 -3.05
N LEU A 249 -6.57 24.73 -2.03
CA LEU A 249 -5.37 24.85 -1.19
C LEU A 249 -4.96 23.48 -0.62
N GLY A 250 -3.70 23.12 -0.85
CA GLY A 250 -3.14 21.82 -0.40
C GLY A 250 -3.69 20.60 -1.13
N THR A 251 -4.33 20.77 -2.30
CA THR A 251 -4.74 19.66 -3.18
C THR A 251 -3.91 19.65 -4.45
N PHE A 252 -3.81 18.48 -5.10
CA PHE A 252 -3.11 18.33 -6.38
C PHE A 252 -3.68 19.25 -7.47
N ILE A 253 -2.78 19.89 -8.20
CA ILE A 253 -3.08 20.68 -9.40
C ILE A 253 -2.07 20.33 -10.50
N PHE A 254 -2.54 20.23 -11.73
CA PHE A 254 -1.71 20.29 -12.93
C PHE A 254 -1.81 21.69 -13.53
N ASN A 255 -0.65 22.36 -13.69
CA ASN A 255 -0.54 23.64 -14.38
C ASN A 255 0.06 23.44 -15.77
N PRO A 256 -0.73 23.51 -16.84
CA PRO A 256 -0.23 23.29 -18.20
C PRO A 256 0.77 24.35 -18.66
N ASP A 257 0.72 25.59 -18.13
CA ASP A 257 1.64 26.66 -18.51
C ASP A 257 3.09 26.41 -18.05
N LEU A 258 3.24 25.59 -17.02
CA LEU A 258 4.52 25.16 -16.45
C LEU A 258 5.02 23.85 -17.04
N HIS A 259 4.20 23.15 -17.82
CA HIS A 259 4.55 21.83 -18.36
C HIS A 259 5.44 21.92 -19.60
N ASP A 260 6.39 20.98 -19.72
CA ASP A 260 7.19 20.78 -20.94
C ASP A 260 6.41 19.87 -21.92
N ASP A 261 5.79 20.49 -22.92
CA ASP A 261 5.01 19.78 -23.95
C ASP A 261 5.85 19.23 -25.11
N GLY A 262 7.18 19.30 -25.04
CA GLY A 262 8.08 18.73 -26.06
C GLY A 262 8.03 17.19 -26.09
N PRO A 263 8.51 16.58 -27.18
CA PRO A 263 8.63 15.12 -27.25
C PRO A 263 9.64 14.60 -26.22
N LYS A 264 9.39 13.42 -25.65
CA LYS A 264 10.23 12.80 -24.62
C LYS A 264 10.50 11.33 -24.95
N ILE A 265 11.59 10.77 -24.43
CA ILE A 265 11.90 9.33 -24.54
C ILE A 265 12.22 8.83 -23.14
N VAL A 266 11.34 7.99 -22.58
CA VAL A 266 11.48 7.42 -21.24
C VAL A 266 11.64 5.91 -21.35
N LEU A 267 12.73 5.36 -20.83
CA LEU A 267 13.04 3.92 -20.85
C LEU A 267 12.91 3.31 -22.27
N GLY A 268 13.33 4.08 -23.29
CA GLY A 268 13.23 3.68 -24.70
C GLY A 268 11.86 3.87 -25.36
N HIS A 269 10.84 4.31 -24.63
CA HIS A 269 9.49 4.58 -25.14
C HIS A 269 9.33 6.06 -25.52
N ALA A 270 8.92 6.32 -26.77
CA ALA A 270 8.65 7.68 -27.24
C ALA A 270 7.29 8.18 -26.73
N LEU A 271 7.28 9.36 -26.12
CA LEU A 271 6.10 10.13 -25.76
C LEU A 271 5.95 11.29 -26.75
N PRO A 272 4.84 11.37 -27.50
CA PRO A 272 4.63 12.44 -28.48
C PRO A 272 4.45 13.79 -27.78
N PRO A 273 4.72 14.92 -28.47
CA PRO A 273 4.51 16.25 -27.90
C PRO A 273 3.03 16.51 -27.60
N GLY A 274 2.75 17.41 -26.64
CA GLY A 274 1.40 17.84 -26.28
C GLY A 274 0.65 16.85 -25.40
N GLY A 275 1.35 15.99 -24.64
CA GLY A 275 0.74 15.02 -23.75
C GLY A 275 0.16 15.61 -22.46
N GLY A 276 0.69 16.76 -22.02
CA GLY A 276 0.26 17.42 -20.79
C GLY A 276 0.35 16.49 -19.57
N ILE A 277 -0.67 16.50 -18.71
CA ILE A 277 -0.71 15.64 -17.52
C ILE A 277 -0.51 14.15 -17.83
N LYS A 278 -0.90 13.72 -19.05
CA LYS A 278 -0.80 12.32 -19.47
C LYS A 278 0.65 11.83 -19.62
N ASP A 279 1.62 12.73 -19.77
CA ASP A 279 3.03 12.33 -19.83
C ASP A 279 3.48 11.70 -18.53
N GLY A 280 3.20 12.36 -17.39
CA GLY A 280 3.44 11.79 -16.07
C GLY A 280 2.62 10.52 -15.81
N GLU A 281 1.33 10.51 -16.15
CA GLU A 281 0.47 9.33 -15.96
C GLU A 281 0.99 8.12 -16.74
N ARG A 282 1.42 8.28 -18.00
CA ARG A 282 2.03 7.19 -18.80
C ARG A 282 3.34 6.69 -18.21
N VAL A 283 4.16 7.59 -17.66
CA VAL A 283 5.38 7.18 -16.94
C VAL A 283 5.03 6.31 -15.74
N LEU A 284 4.04 6.71 -14.94
CA LEU A 284 3.59 5.90 -13.79
C LEU A 284 3.08 4.52 -14.21
N ASP A 285 2.28 4.44 -15.30
CA ASP A 285 1.79 3.18 -15.84
C ASP A 285 2.93 2.25 -16.28
N MET A 286 3.93 2.81 -17.01
CA MET A 286 5.11 2.05 -17.43
C MET A 286 5.92 1.54 -16.23
N LEU A 287 6.14 2.38 -15.24
CA LEU A 287 6.91 2.03 -14.04
C LEU A 287 6.19 0.99 -13.17
N ALA A 288 4.88 1.15 -12.97
CA ALA A 288 4.09 0.23 -12.15
C ALA A 288 4.02 -1.20 -12.71
N THR A 289 4.10 -1.35 -14.03
CA THR A 289 4.04 -2.64 -14.73
C THR A 289 5.41 -3.16 -15.14
N HIS A 290 6.49 -2.47 -14.79
CA HIS A 290 7.85 -2.87 -15.17
C HIS A 290 8.31 -4.11 -14.35
N PRO A 291 8.98 -5.11 -15.00
CA PRO A 291 9.46 -6.30 -14.30
C PRO A 291 10.39 -6.02 -13.12
N ALA A 292 11.25 -5.00 -13.21
CA ALA A 292 12.14 -4.60 -12.11
C ALA A 292 11.34 -4.08 -10.91
N THR A 293 10.27 -3.30 -11.12
CA THR A 293 9.36 -2.85 -10.08
C THR A 293 8.66 -4.02 -9.39
N ALA A 294 8.12 -4.95 -10.18
CA ALA A 294 7.49 -6.15 -9.66
C ALA A 294 8.46 -6.97 -8.78
N TYR A 295 9.67 -7.18 -9.26
CA TYR A 295 10.71 -7.87 -8.50
C TYR A 295 11.04 -7.15 -7.20
N ARG A 296 11.29 -5.84 -7.24
CA ARG A 296 11.65 -5.02 -6.08
C ARG A 296 10.55 -4.98 -5.03
N VAL A 297 9.29 -4.76 -5.44
CA VAL A 297 8.14 -4.77 -4.53
C VAL A 297 7.98 -6.14 -3.89
N CYS A 298 8.01 -7.23 -4.67
CA CYS A 298 7.89 -8.58 -4.15
C CYS A 298 9.06 -8.97 -3.25
N GLN A 299 10.29 -8.52 -3.56
CA GLN A 299 11.45 -8.70 -2.69
C GLN A 299 11.22 -8.04 -1.32
N LYS A 300 10.76 -6.78 -1.30
CA LYS A 300 10.43 -6.08 -0.04
C LYS A 300 9.31 -6.78 0.74
N LEU A 301 8.27 -7.28 0.05
CA LEU A 301 7.21 -8.08 0.70
C LEU A 301 7.76 -9.39 1.29
N CYS A 302 8.66 -10.09 0.59
CA CYS A 302 9.33 -11.28 1.14
C CYS A 302 10.23 -10.93 2.33
N HIS A 303 10.95 -9.81 2.28
CA HIS A 303 11.69 -9.30 3.45
C HIS A 303 10.78 -9.00 4.63
N ARG A 304 9.61 -8.44 4.38
CA ARG A 304 8.65 -8.12 5.46
C ARG A 304 8.07 -9.37 6.10
N PHE A 305 7.64 -10.35 5.29
CA PHE A 305 6.80 -11.45 5.74
C PHE A 305 7.53 -12.80 5.89
N VAL A 306 8.67 -13.01 5.22
CA VAL A 306 9.35 -14.32 5.24
C VAL A 306 10.67 -14.26 6.03
N SER A 307 11.69 -13.61 5.48
CA SER A 307 13.02 -13.54 6.10
C SER A 307 13.82 -12.35 5.59
N ASP A 308 14.92 -12.02 6.28
CA ASP A 308 15.84 -10.97 5.85
C ASP A 308 16.67 -11.37 4.61
N ASP A 309 16.69 -12.66 4.28
CA ASP A 309 17.28 -13.21 3.04
C ASP A 309 16.28 -14.20 2.41
N PRO A 310 15.26 -13.70 1.69
CA PRO A 310 14.25 -14.56 1.10
C PRO A 310 14.78 -15.28 -0.14
N PRO A 311 14.38 -16.54 -0.39
CA PRO A 311 14.80 -17.28 -1.56
C PRO A 311 14.46 -16.53 -2.87
N GLU A 312 15.44 -16.36 -3.74
CA GLU A 312 15.27 -15.66 -5.02
C GLU A 312 14.15 -16.28 -5.89
N ALA A 313 14.01 -17.60 -5.87
CA ALA A 313 12.98 -18.32 -6.58
C ALA A 313 11.56 -17.90 -6.12
N LEU A 314 11.37 -17.68 -4.80
CA LEU A 314 10.13 -17.17 -4.24
C LEU A 314 9.84 -15.74 -4.74
N VAL A 315 10.85 -14.86 -4.68
CA VAL A 315 10.70 -13.47 -5.13
C VAL A 315 10.32 -13.43 -6.61
N LYS A 316 10.99 -14.21 -7.47
CA LYS A 316 10.68 -14.29 -8.91
C LYS A 316 9.27 -14.82 -9.16
N LYS A 317 8.84 -15.85 -8.43
CA LYS A 317 7.48 -16.41 -8.53
C LYS A 317 6.41 -15.35 -8.17
N LEU A 318 6.62 -14.62 -7.10
CA LEU A 318 5.71 -13.56 -6.68
C LEU A 318 5.72 -12.37 -7.64
N ALA A 319 6.88 -11.98 -8.17
CA ALA A 319 6.98 -10.93 -9.18
C ALA A 319 6.20 -11.30 -10.45
N GLN A 320 6.23 -12.56 -10.88
CA GLN A 320 5.42 -13.04 -11.99
C GLN A 320 3.92 -12.97 -11.67
N GLN A 321 3.51 -13.35 -10.46
CA GLN A 321 2.13 -13.24 -9.98
C GLN A 321 1.68 -11.77 -9.96
N PHE A 322 2.52 -10.88 -9.42
CA PHE A 322 2.28 -9.44 -9.37
C PHE A 322 2.02 -8.86 -10.77
N LEU A 323 2.86 -9.19 -11.75
CA LEU A 323 2.68 -8.75 -13.15
C LEU A 323 1.37 -9.32 -13.76
N THR A 324 1.09 -10.60 -13.53
CA THR A 324 -0.10 -11.28 -14.08
C THR A 324 -1.40 -10.69 -13.53
N THR A 325 -1.36 -10.21 -12.28
CA THR A 325 -2.51 -9.59 -11.60
C THR A 325 -2.53 -8.07 -11.69
N HIS A 326 -1.68 -7.49 -12.56
CA HIS A 326 -1.56 -6.04 -12.73
C HIS A 326 -1.29 -5.29 -11.41
N GLY A 327 -0.41 -5.86 -10.57
CA GLY A 327 -0.01 -5.25 -9.31
C GLY A 327 -1.02 -5.40 -8.17
N ASP A 328 -1.96 -6.34 -8.24
CA ASP A 328 -2.91 -6.60 -7.14
C ASP A 328 -2.16 -7.06 -5.88
N ILE A 329 -2.17 -6.19 -4.86
CA ILE A 329 -1.46 -6.40 -3.60
C ILE A 329 -2.09 -7.55 -2.82
N LYS A 330 -3.41 -7.65 -2.76
CA LYS A 330 -4.11 -8.74 -2.07
C LYS A 330 -3.81 -10.09 -2.70
N ALA A 331 -3.87 -10.18 -4.04
CA ALA A 331 -3.56 -11.41 -4.75
C ALA A 331 -2.09 -11.83 -4.57
N THR A 332 -1.18 -10.87 -4.54
CA THR A 332 0.25 -11.11 -4.29
C THR A 332 0.48 -11.61 -2.86
N LEU A 333 -0.13 -10.98 -1.85
CA LEU A 333 -0.03 -11.39 -0.45
C LEU A 333 -0.68 -12.77 -0.23
N LEU A 334 -1.84 -13.02 -0.83
CA LEU A 334 -2.49 -14.33 -0.76
C LEU A 334 -1.59 -15.43 -1.34
N SER A 335 -0.95 -15.15 -2.48
CA SER A 335 0.03 -16.08 -3.08
C SER A 335 1.22 -16.31 -2.15
N LEU A 336 1.76 -15.25 -1.52
CA LEU A 336 2.87 -15.34 -0.57
C LEU A 336 2.49 -16.19 0.66
N PHE A 337 1.36 -15.90 1.30
CA PHE A 337 0.95 -16.56 2.55
C PHE A 337 0.61 -18.05 2.38
N ASN A 338 0.39 -18.49 1.13
CA ASN A 338 0.17 -19.91 0.80
C ASN A 338 1.47 -20.65 0.39
N THR A 339 2.63 -20.02 0.49
CA THR A 339 3.90 -20.69 0.18
C THR A 339 4.44 -21.47 1.37
N SER A 340 5.16 -22.57 1.09
CA SER A 340 5.91 -23.30 2.12
C SER A 340 6.94 -22.41 2.80
N GLU A 341 7.59 -21.54 2.03
CA GLU A 341 8.62 -20.61 2.51
C GLU A 341 8.06 -19.64 3.56
N PHE A 342 6.82 -19.16 3.40
CA PHE A 342 6.15 -18.36 4.43
C PHE A 342 5.77 -19.21 5.64
N LEU A 343 5.13 -20.37 5.42
CA LEU A 343 4.57 -21.20 6.50
C LEU A 343 5.66 -21.82 7.38
N THR A 344 6.87 -22.06 6.84
CA THR A 344 8.01 -22.65 7.54
C THR A 344 9.14 -21.65 7.80
N ALA A 345 8.90 -20.35 7.58
CA ALA A 345 9.90 -19.32 7.79
C ALA A 345 10.42 -19.32 9.24
N PRO A 346 11.72 -19.12 9.45
CA PRO A 346 12.30 -19.04 10.79
C PRO A 346 11.74 -17.82 11.55
N PRO A 347 11.79 -17.82 12.89
CA PRO A 347 11.48 -16.64 13.66
C PRO A 347 12.26 -15.42 13.17
N LYS A 348 11.60 -14.25 13.12
CA LYS A 348 12.19 -13.01 12.68
C LYS A 348 12.33 -12.06 13.86
N PHE A 349 13.43 -11.31 13.94
CA PHE A 349 13.57 -10.23 14.90
C PHE A 349 12.50 -9.16 14.63
N LYS A 350 11.83 -8.76 15.70
CA LYS A 350 10.90 -7.61 15.62
C LYS A 350 11.69 -6.33 15.47
N ARG A 351 11.25 -5.46 14.59
CA ARG A 351 11.76 -4.10 14.52
C ARG A 351 11.42 -3.36 15.83
N PRO A 352 12.16 -2.29 16.19
CA PRO A 352 11.91 -1.57 17.45
C PRO A 352 10.45 -1.17 17.64
N TYR A 353 9.80 -0.66 16.59
CA TYR A 353 8.39 -0.30 16.61
C TYR A 353 7.49 -1.51 16.91
N GLU A 354 7.68 -2.62 16.21
CA GLU A 354 6.91 -3.86 16.41
C GLU A 354 7.17 -4.48 17.80
N TYR A 355 8.42 -4.37 18.28
CA TYR A 355 8.77 -4.85 19.62
C TYR A 355 8.03 -4.07 20.69
N LEU A 356 8.06 -2.73 20.63
CA LEU A 356 7.36 -1.87 21.58
C LEU A 356 5.85 -2.14 21.59
N LEU A 357 5.21 -2.23 20.41
CA LEU A 357 3.78 -2.54 20.31
C LEU A 357 3.42 -3.91 20.90
N SER A 358 4.31 -4.89 20.79
CA SER A 358 4.05 -6.24 21.30
C SER A 358 4.21 -6.39 22.85
N LEU A 359 4.57 -5.31 23.54
CA LEU A 359 4.63 -5.26 25.01
C LEU A 359 3.30 -4.84 25.64
N TYR A 360 2.39 -4.28 24.83
CA TYR A 360 1.05 -3.87 25.24
C TYR A 360 0.00 -4.91 24.85
#